data_ca10f51861ddc7af1655856d66283996
#
_entry.id   ca10f51861ddc7af1655856d66283996
#
_cell.length_a   1.000
_cell.length_b   1.000
_cell.length_c   1.000
_cell.angle_alpha   90.00
_cell.angle_beta   90.00
_cell.angle_gamma   90.00
#
_symmetry.space_group_name_H-M   'P 1'
#
loop_
_entity.id
_entity.type
_entity.pdbx_description
1 polymer ?
#
loop_
_entity_poly.entity_id
_entity_poly.type
_entity_poly.pdbx_seq_one_letter_code
_entity_poly.pdbx_strand_id
1 'polypeptide(L)'
;MRLLPILLLSAAGFTVLTTEFIIVGLLPAIARDLEVSIPQAGLLVTLFAFTVAAFGPFLTAYFARFERRKLFISVLIMFGLANTLAALAPNIWVMAFARLIPALGLPVFWALASETAVDIVGPQFADRKSTRLNSSHANVSR
;
A
#
# COMPACT_ATOMS: atom_id res chain seq x y z
N MET A 1 -9.23 -12.94 -22.46
CA MET A 1 -8.20 -12.53 -21.47
C MET A 1 -8.56 -11.16 -20.89
N ARG A 2 -8.64 -11.05 -19.59
CA ARG A 2 -8.98 -9.77 -18.91
C ARG A 2 -7.70 -8.97 -18.62
N LEU A 3 -6.99 -8.54 -19.69
CA LEU A 3 -5.73 -7.80 -19.55
C LEU A 3 -5.94 -6.40 -18.96
N LEU A 4 -7.02 -5.72 -19.32
CA LEU A 4 -7.29 -4.36 -18.87
C LEU A 4 -7.37 -4.23 -17.33
N PRO A 5 -8.12 -5.06 -16.58
CA PRO A 5 -8.13 -5.00 -15.13
C PRO A 5 -6.75 -5.23 -14.50
N ILE A 6 -5.96 -6.15 -15.07
CA ILE A 6 -4.60 -6.44 -14.59
C ILE A 6 -3.70 -5.23 -14.80
N LEU A 7 -3.75 -4.60 -15.97
CA LEU A 7 -2.97 -3.40 -16.28
C LEU A 7 -3.35 -2.23 -15.38
N LEU A 8 -4.65 -2.02 -15.14
CA LEU A 8 -5.12 -0.97 -14.23
C LEU A 8 -4.66 -1.21 -12.80
N LEU A 9 -4.73 -2.45 -12.32
CA LEU A 9 -4.26 -2.81 -10.99
C LEU A 9 -2.75 -2.62 -10.85
N SER A 10 -1.99 -3.02 -11.86
CA SER A 10 -0.54 -2.83 -11.92
C SER A 10 -0.16 -1.35 -11.95
N ALA A 11 -0.87 -0.55 -12.74
CA ALA A 11 -0.66 0.90 -12.80
C ALA A 11 -0.96 1.57 -11.47
N ALA A 12 -2.05 1.19 -10.80
CA ALA A 12 -2.39 1.69 -9.46
C ALA A 12 -1.31 1.32 -8.44
N GLY A 13 -0.88 0.07 -8.41
CA GLY A 13 0.20 -0.39 -7.54
C GLY A 13 1.53 0.32 -7.80
N PHE A 14 1.89 0.50 -9.07
CA PHE A 14 3.10 1.24 -9.46
C PHE A 14 3.04 2.70 -9.00
N THR A 15 1.90 3.37 -9.21
CA THR A 15 1.70 4.76 -8.78
C THR A 15 1.83 4.90 -7.26
N VAL A 16 1.18 4.01 -6.50
CA VAL A 16 1.25 4.02 -5.04
C VAL A 16 2.67 3.80 -4.56
N LEU A 17 3.37 2.78 -5.06
CA LEU A 17 4.77 2.50 -4.71
C LEU A 17 5.68 3.68 -5.06
N THR A 18 5.55 4.23 -6.27
CA THR A 18 6.36 5.38 -6.69
C THR A 18 6.16 6.56 -5.74
N THR A 19 4.92 6.86 -5.37
CA THR A 19 4.60 7.95 -4.44
C THR A 19 5.23 7.71 -3.06
N GLU A 20 5.26 6.48 -2.58
CA GLU A 20 5.84 6.15 -1.28
C GLU A 20 7.38 6.24 -1.29
N PHE A 21 8.02 5.78 -2.35
CA PHE A 21 9.47 5.77 -2.44
C PHE A 21 10.08 7.10 -2.88
N ILE A 22 9.35 7.94 -3.61
CA ILE A 22 9.86 9.24 -4.09
C ILE A 22 10.30 10.15 -2.95
N ILE A 23 9.63 10.06 -1.79
CA ILE A 23 9.97 10.89 -0.63
C ILE A 23 11.38 10.60 -0.11
N VAL A 24 11.83 9.35 -0.19
CA VAL A 24 13.19 8.97 0.23
C VAL A 24 14.22 9.65 -0.66
N GLY A 25 13.97 9.72 -1.97
CA GLY A 25 14.83 10.42 -2.92
C GLY A 25 14.78 11.95 -2.77
N LEU A 26 13.67 12.48 -2.28
CA LEU A 26 13.46 13.92 -2.12
C LEU A 26 13.80 14.44 -0.71
N LEU A 27 14.26 13.57 0.22
CA LEU A 27 14.56 13.99 1.59
C LEU A 27 15.45 15.25 1.70
N PRO A 28 16.54 15.39 0.90
CA PRO A 28 17.36 16.60 0.95
C PRO A 28 16.62 17.87 0.48
N ALA A 29 15.74 17.73 -0.51
CA ALA A 29 14.91 18.83 -1.00
C ALA A 29 13.86 19.23 0.04
N ILE A 30 13.16 18.27 0.61
CA ILE A 30 12.16 18.46 1.67
C ILE A 30 12.80 19.12 2.90
N ALA A 31 13.98 18.67 3.31
CA ALA A 31 14.70 19.24 4.43
C ALA A 31 15.03 20.73 4.19
N ARG A 32 15.43 21.08 2.97
CA ARG A 32 15.73 22.46 2.56
C ARG A 32 14.46 23.32 2.52
N ASP A 33 13.40 22.83 1.86
CA ASP A 33 12.17 23.59 1.66
C ASP A 33 11.40 23.83 2.96
N LEU A 34 11.50 22.89 3.91
CA LEU A 34 10.85 23.00 5.22
C LEU A 34 11.77 23.54 6.31
N GLU A 35 13.00 23.95 5.95
CA GLU A 35 14.02 24.50 6.87
C GLU A 35 14.31 23.58 8.07
N VAL A 36 14.39 22.28 7.84
CA VAL A 36 14.69 21.26 8.85
C VAL A 36 15.95 20.48 8.49
N SER A 37 16.53 19.76 9.45
CA SER A 37 17.66 18.87 9.17
C SER A 37 17.22 17.62 8.38
N ILE A 38 18.13 17.02 7.61
CA ILE A 38 17.88 15.77 6.89
C ILE A 38 17.40 14.64 7.85
N PRO A 39 18.01 14.44 9.04
CA PRO A 39 17.50 13.50 10.02
C PRO A 39 16.05 13.77 10.47
N GLN A 40 15.68 15.05 10.66
CA GLN A 40 14.30 15.42 10.99
C GLN A 40 13.34 15.10 9.84
N ALA A 41 13.72 15.39 8.59
CA ALA A 41 12.93 14.97 7.43
C ALA A 41 12.82 13.43 7.34
N GLY A 42 13.89 12.71 7.70
CA GLY A 42 13.89 11.24 7.76
C GLY A 42 12.91 10.65 8.77
N LEU A 43 12.55 11.39 9.83
CA LEU A 43 11.51 10.97 10.77
C LEU A 43 10.14 10.81 10.10
N LEU A 44 9.87 11.50 9.00
CA LEU A 44 8.64 11.31 8.22
C LEU A 44 8.54 9.87 7.67
N VAL A 45 9.65 9.31 7.21
CA VAL A 45 9.71 7.93 6.72
C VAL A 45 9.54 6.94 7.87
N THR A 46 10.17 7.18 8.99
CA THR A 46 10.06 6.35 10.21
C THR A 46 8.63 6.37 10.75
N LEU A 47 8.01 7.54 10.84
CA LEU A 47 6.62 7.72 11.28
C LEU A 47 5.66 6.95 10.37
N PHE A 48 5.86 7.06 9.06
CA PHE A 48 5.08 6.33 8.07
C PHE A 48 5.20 4.81 8.28
N ALA A 49 6.42 4.28 8.31
CA ALA A 49 6.67 2.84 8.48
C ALA A 49 6.12 2.30 9.81
N PHE A 50 6.29 3.06 10.89
CA PHE A 50 5.74 2.71 12.19
C PHE A 50 4.20 2.65 12.17
N THR A 51 3.57 3.64 11.55
CA THR A 51 2.09 3.68 11.42
C THR A 51 1.56 2.49 10.63
N VAL A 52 2.19 2.17 9.50
CA VAL A 52 1.85 0.98 8.70
C VAL A 52 1.98 -0.30 9.53
N ALA A 53 3.08 -0.46 10.27
CA ALA A 53 3.34 -1.66 11.06
C ALA A 53 2.37 -1.80 12.25
N ALA A 54 2.10 -0.69 12.95
CA ALA A 54 1.26 -0.70 14.16
C ALA A 54 -0.23 -0.87 13.83
N PHE A 55 -0.73 -0.20 12.80
CA PHE A 55 -2.16 -0.15 12.50
C PHE A 55 -2.58 -1.04 11.32
N GLY A 56 -1.64 -1.45 10.46
CA GLY A 56 -1.93 -2.21 9.25
C GLY A 56 -2.80 -3.44 9.45
N PRO A 57 -2.44 -4.38 10.34
CA PRO A 57 -3.22 -5.59 10.56
C PRO A 57 -4.64 -5.31 11.06
N PHE A 58 -4.80 -4.33 11.96
CA PHE A 58 -6.10 -3.95 12.52
C PHE A 58 -7.00 -3.30 11.47
N LEU A 59 -6.45 -2.38 10.68
CA LEU A 59 -7.19 -1.69 9.63
C LEU A 59 -7.59 -2.65 8.52
N THR A 60 -6.70 -3.54 8.09
CA THR A 60 -7.01 -4.55 7.08
C THR A 60 -8.15 -5.46 7.55
N ALA A 61 -8.11 -5.94 8.78
CA ALA A 61 -9.17 -6.77 9.36
C ALA A 61 -10.51 -6.00 9.49
N TYR A 62 -10.45 -4.72 9.92
CA TYR A 62 -11.64 -3.88 10.07
C TYR A 62 -12.30 -3.61 8.73
N PHE A 63 -11.52 -3.26 7.71
CA PHE A 63 -12.03 -2.89 6.40
C PHE A 63 -12.38 -4.11 5.52
N ALA A 64 -11.98 -5.33 5.86
CA ALA A 64 -12.32 -6.55 5.12
C ALA A 64 -13.83 -6.80 4.99
N ARG A 65 -14.66 -6.18 5.84
CA ARG A 65 -16.12 -6.28 5.82
C ARG A 65 -16.83 -5.35 4.82
N PHE A 66 -16.09 -4.39 4.24
CA PHE A 66 -16.66 -3.40 3.34
C PHE A 66 -16.63 -3.87 1.87
N GLU A 67 -17.47 -3.25 1.04
CA GLU A 67 -17.51 -3.53 -0.39
C GLU A 67 -16.18 -3.13 -1.06
N ARG A 68 -15.47 -4.11 -1.62
CA ARG A 68 -14.11 -3.99 -2.17
C ARG A 68 -13.97 -2.83 -3.15
N ARG A 69 -14.92 -2.69 -4.09
CA ARG A 69 -14.85 -1.65 -5.13
C ARG A 69 -14.92 -0.25 -4.54
N LYS A 70 -15.86 -0.02 -3.63
CA LYS A 70 -16.02 1.30 -2.98
C LYS A 70 -14.81 1.62 -2.12
N LEU A 71 -14.33 0.62 -1.38
CA LEU A 71 -13.16 0.76 -0.53
C LEU A 71 -11.91 1.08 -1.35
N PHE A 72 -11.69 0.39 -2.48
CA PHE A 72 -10.54 0.62 -3.36
C PHE A 72 -10.55 2.05 -3.93
N ILE A 73 -11.69 2.52 -4.41
CA ILE A 73 -11.86 3.89 -4.92
C ILE A 73 -11.63 4.91 -3.80
N SER A 74 -12.19 4.68 -2.62
CA SER A 74 -12.03 5.57 -1.46
C SER A 74 -10.57 5.69 -1.03
N VAL A 75 -9.84 4.58 -0.99
CA VAL A 75 -8.41 4.58 -0.66
C VAL A 75 -7.61 5.35 -1.70
N LEU A 76 -7.86 5.18 -3.00
CA LEU A 76 -7.17 5.92 -4.05
C LEU A 76 -7.45 7.42 -4.00
N ILE A 77 -8.70 7.82 -3.76
CA ILE A 77 -9.07 9.25 -3.58
C ILE A 77 -8.34 9.81 -2.36
N MET A 78 -8.33 9.09 -1.25
CA MET A 78 -7.64 9.47 -0.03
C MET A 78 -6.13 9.65 -0.27
N PHE A 79 -5.49 8.76 -1.02
CA PHE A 79 -4.09 8.90 -1.43
C PHE A 79 -3.86 10.17 -2.26
N GLY A 80 -4.73 10.46 -3.24
CA GLY A 80 -4.64 11.66 -4.06
C GLY A 80 -4.74 12.94 -3.23
N LEU A 81 -5.71 13.02 -2.33
CA LEU A 81 -5.91 14.17 -1.44
C LEU A 81 -4.74 14.35 -0.47
N ALA A 82 -4.26 13.27 0.13
CA ALA A 82 -3.14 13.30 1.07
C ALA A 82 -1.83 13.74 0.38
N ASN A 83 -1.57 13.27 -0.83
CA ASN A 83 -0.40 13.68 -1.60
C ASN A 83 -0.48 15.14 -2.05
N THR A 84 -1.68 15.64 -2.39
CA THR A 84 -1.88 17.06 -2.67
C THR A 84 -1.62 17.90 -1.44
N LEU A 85 -2.12 17.47 -0.27
CA LEU A 85 -1.84 18.14 1.00
C LEU A 85 -0.34 18.13 1.33
N ALA A 86 0.34 17.02 1.10
CA ALA A 86 1.78 16.91 1.30
C ALA A 86 2.57 17.86 0.37
N ALA A 87 2.16 17.98 -0.89
CA ALA A 87 2.80 18.90 -1.85
C ALA A 87 2.62 20.37 -1.49
N LEU A 88 1.56 20.72 -0.78
CA LEU A 88 1.24 22.08 -0.34
C LEU A 88 1.66 22.34 1.13
N ALA A 89 2.32 21.40 1.79
CA ALA A 89 2.66 21.50 3.21
C ALA A 89 3.62 22.67 3.50
N PRO A 90 3.22 23.65 4.32
CA PRO A 90 4.06 24.81 4.64
C PRO A 90 5.12 24.50 5.69
N ASN A 91 5.01 23.40 6.40
CA ASN A 91 5.91 22.99 7.48
C ASN A 91 5.91 21.46 7.65
N ILE A 92 6.88 20.97 8.44
CA ILE A 92 7.08 19.53 8.66
C ILE A 92 5.89 18.87 9.38
N TRP A 93 5.15 19.59 10.21
CA TRP A 93 4.02 19.04 10.94
C TRP A 93 2.84 18.74 10.02
N VAL A 94 2.53 19.65 9.09
CA VAL A 94 1.50 19.41 8.06
C VAL A 94 1.94 18.29 7.12
N MET A 95 3.21 18.24 6.75
CA MET A 95 3.78 17.15 5.96
C MET A 95 3.64 15.81 6.70
N ALA A 96 3.98 15.75 8.00
CA ALA A 96 3.84 14.55 8.82
C ALA A 96 2.38 14.07 8.88
N PHE A 97 1.45 14.98 9.12
CA PHE A 97 0.02 14.66 9.13
C PHE A 97 -0.46 14.13 7.78
N ALA A 98 -0.09 14.79 6.68
CA ALA A 98 -0.42 14.35 5.33
C ALA A 98 0.14 12.94 5.01
N ARG A 99 1.27 12.57 5.59
CA ARG A 99 1.90 11.25 5.44
C ARG A 99 1.25 10.15 6.28
N LEU A 100 0.61 10.49 7.39
CA LEU A 100 -0.13 9.52 8.21
C LEU A 100 -1.34 8.94 7.47
N ILE A 101 -2.02 9.76 6.69
CA ILE A 101 -3.24 9.35 5.97
C ILE A 101 -2.96 8.17 5.02
N PRO A 102 -1.99 8.26 4.07
CA PRO A 102 -1.66 7.13 3.21
C PRO A 102 -1.06 5.95 3.98
N ALA A 103 -0.34 6.18 5.08
CA ALA A 103 0.18 5.11 5.93
C ALA A 103 -0.93 4.21 6.48
N LEU A 104 -2.08 4.77 6.84
CA LEU A 104 -3.25 4.02 7.28
C LEU A 104 -3.94 3.28 6.12
N GLY A 105 -3.95 3.86 4.92
CA GLY A 105 -4.58 3.28 3.73
C GLY A 105 -3.75 2.21 3.02
N LEU A 106 -2.44 2.26 3.12
CA LEU A 106 -1.53 1.39 2.37
C LEU A 106 -1.74 -0.12 2.60
N PRO A 107 -1.85 -0.61 3.85
CA PRO A 107 -2.12 -2.02 4.10
C PRO A 107 -3.46 -2.49 3.51
N VAL A 108 -4.48 -1.64 3.59
CA VAL A 108 -5.81 -1.91 3.03
C VAL A 108 -5.73 -1.99 1.51
N PHE A 109 -5.00 -1.07 0.88
CA PHE A 109 -4.76 -1.09 -0.57
C PHE A 109 -4.13 -2.40 -1.02
N TRP A 110 -3.06 -2.85 -0.38
CA TRP A 110 -2.35 -4.07 -0.76
C TRP A 110 -3.17 -5.33 -0.51
N ALA A 111 -3.96 -5.37 0.56
CA ALA A 111 -4.90 -6.47 0.80
C ALA A 111 -5.93 -6.56 -0.33
N LEU A 112 -6.58 -5.44 -0.68
CA LEU A 112 -7.55 -5.37 -1.76
C LEU A 112 -6.95 -5.70 -3.13
N ALA A 113 -5.74 -5.19 -3.41
CA ALA A 113 -5.02 -5.45 -4.66
C ALA A 113 -4.69 -6.93 -4.80
N SER A 114 -4.22 -7.58 -3.73
CA SER A 114 -3.91 -9.01 -3.70
C SER A 114 -5.14 -9.88 -3.93
N GLU A 115 -6.24 -9.58 -3.25
CA GLU A 115 -7.51 -10.30 -3.42
C GLU A 115 -8.07 -10.12 -4.84
N THR A 116 -8.03 -8.89 -5.36
CA THR A 116 -8.48 -8.59 -6.72
C THR A 116 -7.63 -9.31 -7.76
N ALA A 117 -6.31 -9.37 -7.57
CA ALA A 117 -5.41 -10.09 -8.46
C ALA A 117 -5.74 -11.59 -8.50
N VAL A 118 -5.99 -12.20 -7.34
CA VAL A 118 -6.39 -13.62 -7.25
C VAL A 118 -7.72 -13.86 -7.98
N ASP A 119 -8.69 -12.98 -7.80
CA ASP A 119 -10.00 -13.10 -8.46
C ASP A 119 -9.90 -12.96 -10.00
N ILE A 120 -8.98 -12.14 -10.50
CA ILE A 120 -8.78 -11.94 -11.95
C ILE A 120 -8.05 -13.14 -12.58
N VAL A 121 -7.02 -13.65 -11.90
CA VAL A 121 -6.18 -14.75 -12.41
C VAL A 121 -6.88 -16.10 -12.27
N GLY A 122 -7.84 -16.19 -11.35
CA GLY A 122 -8.65 -17.37 -11.06
C GLY A 122 -8.03 -18.32 -10.04
N PRO A 123 -8.85 -19.08 -9.31
CA PRO A 123 -8.43 -19.97 -8.22
C PRO A 123 -7.51 -21.11 -8.68
N GLN A 124 -7.43 -21.40 -9.98
CA GLN A 124 -6.61 -22.47 -10.55
C GLN A 124 -5.11 -22.32 -10.28
N PHE A 125 -4.62 -21.10 -10.05
CA PHE A 125 -3.21 -20.86 -9.73
C PHE A 125 -2.93 -20.88 -8.21
N ALA A 126 -3.92 -20.57 -7.38
CA ALA A 126 -3.79 -20.70 -5.92
C ALA A 126 -3.78 -22.18 -5.50
N ASP A 127 -4.51 -23.03 -6.23
CA ASP A 127 -4.69 -24.47 -5.90
C ASP A 127 -3.50 -25.34 -6.32
N ARG A 128 -2.64 -24.89 -7.22
CA ARG A 128 -1.42 -25.65 -7.62
C ARG A 128 -0.44 -25.86 -6.46
N LYS A 129 -0.45 -25.02 -5.44
CA LYS A 129 0.40 -25.20 -4.26
C LYS A 129 -0.15 -26.26 -3.29
N SER A 130 -1.45 -26.32 -3.11
CA SER A 130 -2.09 -27.29 -2.23
C SER A 130 -2.05 -28.71 -2.83
N THR A 131 -2.22 -28.84 -4.13
CA THR A 131 -2.18 -30.15 -4.83
C THR A 131 -0.76 -30.75 -4.82
N ARG A 132 0.31 -29.92 -4.92
CA ARG A 132 1.69 -30.40 -4.80
C ARG A 132 2.06 -30.86 -3.40
N LEU A 133 1.57 -30.19 -2.37
CA LEU A 133 1.78 -30.59 -0.97
C LEU A 133 1.04 -31.87 -0.63
N ASN A 134 -0.16 -32.06 -1.15
CA ASN A 134 -0.95 -33.26 -0.89
C ASN A 134 -0.40 -34.49 -1.65
N SER A 135 0.15 -34.32 -2.85
CA SER A 135 0.79 -35.42 -3.58
C SER A 135 2.12 -35.88 -2.98
N SER A 136 2.86 -35.00 -2.29
CA SER A 136 4.09 -35.37 -1.57
C SER A 136 3.82 -36.18 -0.30
N HIS A 137 2.70 -35.91 0.40
CA HIS A 137 2.30 -36.69 1.58
C HIS A 137 1.69 -38.05 1.22
N ALA A 138 1.05 -38.19 0.07
CA ALA A 138 0.50 -39.48 -0.40
C ALA A 138 1.60 -40.48 -0.85
N ASN A 139 2.80 -39.99 -1.20
CA ASN A 139 3.90 -40.83 -1.63
C ASN A 139 4.83 -41.31 -0.50
N VAL A 140 4.65 -40.83 0.73
CA VAL A 140 5.45 -41.22 1.90
C VAL A 140 4.79 -42.36 2.72
N SER A 141 3.57 -42.75 2.37
CA SER A 141 2.79 -43.79 3.07
C SER A 141 2.67 -45.12 2.32
N ARG A 142 3.63 -45.45 1.42
CA ARG A 142 3.77 -46.78 0.81
C ARG A 142 5.12 -47.39 1.08
#